data_bc4516dca75427ebdfba5fd7f55cea61
#
_entry.id   bc4516dca75427ebdfba5fd7f55cea61
#
_cell.length_a   1.000
_cell.length_b   1.000
_cell.length_c   1.000
_cell.angle_alpha   90.00
_cell.angle_beta   90.00
_cell.angle_gamma   90.00
#
_symmetry.space_group_name_H-M   'P 1'
#
loop_
_entity.id
_entity.type
_entity.pdbx_description
1 polymer ?
#
loop_
_entity_poly.entity_id
_entity_poly.type
_entity_poly.pdbx_seq_one_letter_code
_entity_poly.pdbx_strand_id
1 'polypeptide(L)'
;MPNSPHPLRGDRSRPGLTVVEVLVALILVSIGLLAIAGSTSLALRTTLDAARRNAATQQAVSRVAQLAAAGCDRAAGGADADAVRQVSERWTIVARANGFAIISDSVMWTSVRGARSFSLTSAFTC
;
A
#
# COMPACT_ATOMS: atom_id res chain seq x y z
N MET A 1 -5.30 6.19 -82.75
CA MET A 1 -5.19 5.76 -81.30
C MET A 1 -5.55 6.97 -80.47
N PRO A 2 -6.67 6.97 -79.71
CA PRO A 2 -7.07 8.14 -78.91
C PRO A 2 -6.34 8.15 -77.57
N ASN A 3 -5.81 9.31 -77.29
CA ASN A 3 -5.08 9.63 -76.09
C ASN A 3 -6.08 9.80 -74.93
N SER A 4 -6.06 8.92 -73.91
CA SER A 4 -6.91 9.02 -72.75
C SER A 4 -6.33 10.08 -71.76
N PRO A 5 -7.12 11.07 -71.31
CA PRO A 5 -6.66 12.02 -70.31
C PRO A 5 -6.60 11.33 -68.93
N HIS A 6 -5.43 11.41 -68.27
CA HIS A 6 -5.25 11.03 -66.87
C HIS A 6 -6.07 11.97 -65.96
N PRO A 7 -6.86 11.42 -65.01
CA PRO A 7 -7.54 12.25 -64.04
C PRO A 7 -6.51 12.87 -63.12
N LEU A 8 -6.52 14.20 -63.00
CA LEU A 8 -5.75 14.97 -62.04
C LEU A 8 -6.12 14.51 -60.64
N ARG A 9 -5.12 13.94 -59.94
CA ARG A 9 -5.20 13.52 -58.55
C ARG A 9 -5.49 14.75 -57.72
N GLY A 10 -6.74 14.89 -57.25
CA GLY A 10 -7.17 16.00 -56.42
C GLY A 10 -6.26 16.19 -55.24
N ASP A 11 -5.67 17.37 -55.13
CA ASP A 11 -4.88 17.83 -54.02
C ASP A 11 -5.79 17.84 -52.77
N ARG A 12 -5.61 16.84 -51.88
CA ARG A 12 -6.29 16.82 -50.59
C ARG A 12 -5.70 17.91 -49.76
N SER A 13 -6.29 19.10 -49.80
CA SER A 13 -5.99 20.17 -48.85
C SER A 13 -6.10 19.62 -47.45
N ARG A 14 -4.96 19.50 -46.73
CA ARG A 14 -4.93 19.09 -45.33
C ARG A 14 -5.61 20.20 -44.55
N PRO A 15 -6.72 19.93 -43.83
CA PRO A 15 -7.31 20.96 -42.98
C PRO A 15 -6.29 21.39 -41.93
N GLY A 16 -5.98 22.67 -41.89
CA GLY A 16 -5.13 23.28 -40.87
C GLY A 16 -5.87 23.22 -39.52
N LEU A 17 -5.14 22.93 -38.45
CA LEU A 17 -5.65 23.01 -37.08
C LEU A 17 -6.10 24.44 -36.78
N THR A 18 -7.31 24.60 -36.28
CA THR A 18 -7.81 25.90 -35.83
C THR A 18 -7.26 26.25 -34.46
N VAL A 19 -7.09 27.53 -34.18
CA VAL A 19 -6.63 28.03 -32.87
C VAL A 19 -7.56 27.54 -31.76
N VAL A 20 -8.85 27.45 -32.02
CA VAL A 20 -9.86 26.96 -31.07
C VAL A 20 -9.62 25.48 -30.72
N GLU A 21 -9.29 24.65 -31.71
CA GLU A 21 -9.03 23.23 -31.52
C GLU A 21 -7.79 23.00 -30.64
N VAL A 22 -6.74 23.81 -30.83
CA VAL A 22 -5.54 23.78 -29.98
C VAL A 22 -5.88 24.21 -28.55
N LEU A 23 -6.68 25.26 -28.36
CA LEU A 23 -7.09 25.70 -27.02
C LEU A 23 -7.92 24.63 -26.29
N VAL A 24 -8.88 24.03 -26.98
CA VAL A 24 -9.69 22.94 -26.41
C VAL A 24 -8.81 21.73 -26.04
N ALA A 25 -7.88 21.35 -26.91
CA ALA A 25 -6.95 20.27 -26.64
C ALA A 25 -6.08 20.55 -25.39
N LEU A 26 -5.56 21.78 -25.23
CA LEU A 26 -4.78 22.18 -24.06
C LEU A 26 -5.59 22.12 -22.77
N ILE A 27 -6.86 22.54 -22.79
CA ILE A 27 -7.74 22.47 -21.63
C ILE A 27 -7.97 21.00 -21.25
N LEU A 28 -8.30 20.14 -22.20
CA LEU A 28 -8.54 18.72 -21.94
C LEU A 28 -7.30 18.01 -21.40
N VAL A 29 -6.12 18.30 -21.95
CA VAL A 29 -4.85 17.75 -21.46
C VAL A 29 -4.56 18.22 -20.05
N SER A 30 -4.79 19.50 -19.74
CA SER A 30 -4.58 20.05 -18.40
C SER A 30 -5.45 19.36 -17.35
N ILE A 31 -6.74 19.16 -17.63
CA ILE A 31 -7.66 18.44 -16.75
C ILE A 31 -7.22 16.99 -16.57
N GLY A 32 -6.84 16.31 -17.65
CA GLY A 32 -6.35 14.93 -17.62
C GLY A 32 -5.10 14.76 -16.76
N LEU A 33 -4.13 15.65 -16.87
CA LEU A 33 -2.91 15.63 -16.06
C LEU A 33 -3.19 15.85 -14.57
N LEU A 34 -4.12 16.77 -14.24
CA LEU A 34 -4.52 16.98 -12.84
C LEU A 34 -5.18 15.74 -12.24
N ALA A 35 -6.04 15.07 -12.99
CA ALA A 35 -6.70 13.85 -12.55
C ALA A 35 -5.70 12.70 -12.29
N ILE A 36 -4.70 12.55 -13.17
CA ILE A 36 -3.64 11.54 -12.99
C ILE A 36 -2.80 11.85 -11.74
N ALA A 37 -2.39 13.11 -11.53
CA ALA A 37 -1.62 13.50 -10.36
C ALA A 37 -2.37 13.21 -9.04
N GLY A 38 -3.68 13.47 -9.00
CA GLY A 38 -4.52 13.17 -7.84
C GLY A 38 -4.61 11.67 -7.54
N SER A 39 -4.83 10.84 -8.54
CA SER A 39 -4.93 9.38 -8.37
C SER A 39 -3.62 8.74 -7.92
N THR A 40 -2.48 9.21 -8.42
CA THR A 40 -1.15 8.71 -8.06
C THR A 40 -0.85 8.96 -6.57
N SER A 41 -1.19 10.13 -6.05
CA SER A 41 -0.97 10.47 -4.64
C SER A 41 -1.80 9.59 -3.70
N LEU A 42 -3.03 9.26 -4.08
CA LEU A 42 -3.90 8.35 -3.31
C LEU A 42 -3.35 6.91 -3.33
N ALA A 43 -2.93 6.43 -4.49
CA ALA A 43 -2.33 5.10 -4.63
C ALA A 43 -1.08 4.95 -3.76
N LEU A 44 -0.19 5.94 -3.75
CA LEU A 44 1.01 5.93 -2.91
C LEU A 44 0.68 5.84 -1.41
N ARG A 45 -0.31 6.61 -0.95
CA ARG A 45 -0.75 6.56 0.46
C ARG A 45 -1.29 5.19 0.85
N THR A 46 -2.08 4.56 -0.01
CA THR A 46 -2.64 3.22 0.27
C THR A 46 -1.58 2.14 0.27
N THR A 47 -0.59 2.20 -0.63
CA THR A 47 0.54 1.25 -0.65
C THR A 47 1.43 1.38 0.59
N LEU A 48 1.71 2.60 1.05
CA LEU A 48 2.48 2.82 2.28
C LEU A 48 1.75 2.30 3.52
N ASP A 49 0.44 2.49 3.59
CA ASP A 49 -0.37 1.96 4.71
C ASP A 49 -0.40 0.44 4.70
N ALA A 50 -0.55 -0.19 3.54
CA ALA A 50 -0.47 -1.63 3.38
C ALA A 50 0.91 -2.19 3.77
N ALA A 51 2.00 -1.51 3.39
CA ALA A 51 3.36 -1.92 3.76
C ALA A 51 3.57 -1.88 5.28
N ARG A 52 3.08 -0.83 5.96
CA ARG A 52 3.15 -0.73 7.43
C ARG A 52 2.34 -1.83 8.12
N ARG A 53 1.13 -2.11 7.62
CA ARG A 53 0.31 -3.19 8.14
C ARG A 53 0.99 -4.55 7.99
N ASN A 54 1.58 -4.81 6.83
CA ASN A 54 2.33 -6.06 6.60
C ASN A 54 3.53 -6.17 7.53
N ALA A 55 4.29 -5.09 7.74
CA ALA A 55 5.40 -5.07 8.69
C ALA A 55 4.93 -5.36 10.13
N ALA A 56 3.83 -4.74 10.56
CA ALA A 56 3.23 -4.97 11.87
C ALA A 56 2.80 -6.44 12.05
N THR A 57 2.15 -7.03 11.04
CA THR A 57 1.74 -8.44 11.09
C THR A 57 2.94 -9.38 11.16
N GLN A 58 3.98 -9.13 10.35
CA GLN A 58 5.20 -9.94 10.38
C GLN A 58 5.92 -9.84 11.72
N GLN A 59 5.95 -8.66 12.33
CA GLN A 59 6.55 -8.46 13.66
C GLN A 59 5.81 -9.27 14.71
N ALA A 60 4.48 -9.20 14.77
CA ALA A 60 3.67 -9.99 15.71
C ALA A 60 3.88 -11.49 15.52
N VAL A 61 3.86 -11.99 14.29
CA VAL A 61 4.07 -13.42 14.01
C VAL A 61 5.48 -13.85 14.41
N SER A 62 6.50 -13.04 14.11
CA SER A 62 7.89 -13.35 14.49
C SER A 62 8.08 -13.36 16.02
N ARG A 63 7.41 -12.48 16.73
CA ARG A 63 7.42 -12.43 18.20
C ARG A 63 6.83 -13.68 18.82
N VAL A 64 5.66 -14.10 18.34
CA VAL A 64 5.03 -15.35 18.79
C VAL A 64 5.96 -16.55 18.55
N ALA A 65 6.60 -16.63 17.38
CA ALA A 65 7.54 -17.70 17.08
C ALA A 65 8.77 -17.69 18.00
N GLN A 66 9.32 -16.50 18.30
CA GLN A 66 10.45 -16.35 19.23
C GLN A 66 10.09 -16.80 20.66
N LEU A 67 8.91 -16.41 21.15
CA LEU A 67 8.45 -16.79 22.47
C LEU A 67 8.14 -18.28 22.56
N ALA A 68 7.56 -18.86 21.51
CA ALA A 68 7.34 -20.30 21.42
C ALA A 68 8.67 -21.08 21.43
N ALA A 69 9.69 -20.60 20.72
CA ALA A 69 11.02 -21.20 20.70
C ALA A 69 11.77 -21.06 22.03
N ALA A 70 11.51 -19.99 22.79
CA ALA A 70 12.11 -19.78 24.11
C ALA A 70 11.52 -20.73 25.17
N GLY A 71 10.33 -21.24 24.93
CA GLY A 71 9.58 -22.10 25.86
C GLY A 71 8.85 -21.30 26.95
N CYS A 72 7.87 -21.93 27.58
CA CYS A 72 6.97 -21.26 28.53
C CYS A 72 7.66 -20.63 29.74
N ASP A 73 8.73 -21.23 30.22
CA ASP A 73 9.42 -20.74 31.42
C ASP A 73 10.17 -19.41 31.18
N ARG A 74 10.64 -19.21 29.96
CA ARG A 74 11.38 -18.02 29.54
C ARG A 74 10.53 -16.99 28.83
N ALA A 75 9.34 -17.37 28.37
CA ALA A 75 8.45 -16.42 27.73
C ALA A 75 7.97 -15.38 28.75
N ALA A 76 8.29 -14.13 28.50
CA ALA A 76 7.89 -13.00 29.34
C ALA A 76 7.19 -11.94 28.48
N GLY A 77 6.29 -11.20 29.12
CA GLY A 77 5.69 -10.02 28.47
C GLY A 77 6.72 -8.91 28.27
N GLY A 78 6.47 -8.04 27.31
CA GLY A 78 7.37 -6.94 27.01
C GLY A 78 6.77 -5.93 26.04
N ALA A 79 7.60 -4.98 25.65
CA ALA A 79 7.27 -3.99 24.64
C ALA A 79 8.51 -3.70 23.82
N ASP A 80 8.31 -3.36 22.56
CA ASP A 80 9.35 -2.98 21.61
C ASP A 80 8.85 -1.86 20.70
N ALA A 81 9.76 -1.07 20.15
CA ALA A 81 9.40 0.01 19.24
C ALA A 81 10.45 0.13 18.12
N ASP A 82 10.00 0.02 16.89
CA ASP A 82 10.80 0.29 15.70
C ASP A 82 10.54 1.73 15.23
N ALA A 83 11.45 2.60 15.54
CA ALA A 83 11.35 4.02 15.17
C ALA A 83 11.42 4.24 13.65
N VAL A 84 12.11 3.38 12.91
CA VAL A 84 12.24 3.48 11.45
C VAL A 84 10.93 3.14 10.77
N ARG A 85 10.29 2.08 11.20
CA ARG A 85 8.99 1.64 10.68
C ARG A 85 7.80 2.33 11.31
N GLN A 86 8.05 3.10 12.39
CA GLN A 86 6.99 3.75 13.18
C GLN A 86 5.94 2.74 13.70
N VAL A 87 6.44 1.62 14.19
CA VAL A 87 5.63 0.54 14.75
C VAL A 87 6.03 0.36 16.20
N SER A 88 5.05 0.26 17.10
CA SER A 88 5.25 -0.11 18.49
C SER A 88 4.49 -1.38 18.80
N GLU A 89 5.10 -2.26 19.56
CA GLU A 89 4.59 -3.58 19.89
C GLU A 89 4.52 -3.74 21.41
N ARG A 90 3.50 -4.40 21.88
CA ARG A 90 3.36 -4.79 23.28
C ARG A 90 2.74 -6.18 23.35
N TRP A 91 3.43 -7.09 24.03
CA TRP A 91 2.94 -8.44 24.22
C TRP A 91 2.86 -8.81 25.69
N THR A 92 1.89 -9.62 26.02
CA THR A 92 1.64 -10.11 27.37
C THR A 92 1.37 -11.60 27.34
N ILE A 93 1.84 -12.31 28.37
CA ILE A 93 1.44 -13.70 28.58
C ILE A 93 0.16 -13.67 29.41
N VAL A 94 -0.95 -14.09 28.79
CA VAL A 94 -2.30 -13.99 29.37
C VAL A 94 -2.58 -15.16 30.31
N ALA A 95 -2.14 -16.36 29.94
CA ALA A 95 -2.34 -17.55 30.74
C ALA A 95 -1.25 -18.59 30.47
N ARG A 96 -0.93 -19.39 31.50
CA ARG A 96 -0.09 -20.58 31.40
C ARG A 96 -0.78 -21.70 32.14
N ALA A 97 -1.12 -22.77 31.43
CA ALA A 97 -1.78 -23.95 32.02
C ALA A 97 -1.52 -25.17 31.16
N ASN A 98 -1.37 -26.33 31.81
CA ASN A 98 -1.36 -27.67 31.15
C ASN A 98 -0.40 -27.78 29.95
N GLY A 99 0.80 -27.18 30.03
CA GLY A 99 1.77 -27.24 28.95
C GLY A 99 1.48 -26.29 27.77
N PHE A 100 0.64 -25.31 27.97
CA PHE A 100 0.35 -24.25 27.01
C PHE A 100 0.60 -22.86 27.59
N ALA A 101 1.02 -21.93 26.78
CA ALA A 101 0.98 -20.51 27.09
C ALA A 101 0.14 -19.76 26.04
N ILE A 102 -0.63 -18.80 26.52
CA ILE A 102 -1.41 -17.91 25.68
C ILE A 102 -0.74 -16.54 25.69
N ILE A 103 -0.37 -16.07 24.52
CA ILE A 103 0.17 -14.74 24.32
C ILE A 103 -0.89 -13.84 23.67
N SER A 104 -1.01 -12.62 24.14
CA SER A 104 -1.71 -11.54 23.44
C SER A 104 -0.67 -10.50 23.03
N ASP A 105 -0.56 -10.26 21.75
CA ASP A 105 0.32 -9.28 21.14
C ASP A 105 -0.50 -8.19 20.48
N SER A 106 -0.10 -6.95 20.68
CA SER A 106 -0.75 -5.77 20.12
C SER A 106 0.31 -4.89 19.46
N VAL A 107 0.19 -4.72 18.17
CA VAL A 107 1.07 -3.89 17.35
C VAL A 107 0.31 -2.66 16.90
N MET A 108 0.90 -1.49 17.13
CA MET A 108 0.35 -0.19 16.78
C MET A 108 1.25 0.49 15.77
N TRP A 109 0.65 1.18 14.79
CA TRP A 109 1.36 2.02 13.83
C TRP A 109 0.56 3.27 13.49
N THR A 110 1.26 4.28 13.00
CA THR A 110 0.61 5.51 12.54
C THR A 110 0.31 5.43 11.05
N SER A 111 -0.97 5.49 10.71
CA SER A 111 -1.49 5.63 9.35
C SER A 111 -1.78 7.09 9.03
N VAL A 112 -1.95 7.42 7.75
CA VAL A 112 -2.42 8.75 7.28
C VAL A 112 -3.79 9.11 7.88
N ARG A 113 -4.58 8.09 8.26
CA ARG A 113 -5.92 8.25 8.88
C ARG A 113 -5.89 8.21 10.41
N GLY A 114 -4.71 8.29 11.04
CA GLY A 114 -4.52 8.21 12.48
C GLY A 114 -3.90 6.89 12.94
N ALA A 115 -3.83 6.71 14.26
CA ALA A 115 -3.29 5.50 14.87
C ALA A 115 -4.15 4.27 14.49
N ARG A 116 -3.47 3.18 14.19
CA ARG A 116 -4.05 1.87 13.88
C ARG A 116 -3.41 0.83 14.77
N SER A 117 -4.16 -0.20 15.10
CA SER A 117 -3.67 -1.34 15.86
C SER A 117 -4.13 -2.65 15.26
N PHE A 118 -3.32 -3.66 15.48
CA PHE A 118 -3.62 -5.05 15.19
C PHE A 118 -3.30 -5.85 16.44
N SER A 119 -4.19 -6.74 16.85
CA SER A 119 -3.96 -7.64 17.98
C SER A 119 -4.03 -9.09 17.51
N LEU A 120 -3.07 -9.88 17.98
CA LEU A 120 -2.98 -11.30 17.74
C LEU A 120 -2.98 -12.02 19.07
N THR A 121 -3.88 -12.98 19.24
CA THR A 121 -3.83 -13.90 20.38
C THR A 121 -3.52 -15.30 19.84
N SER A 122 -2.48 -15.90 20.38
CA SER A 122 -2.04 -17.23 19.96
C SER A 122 -1.70 -18.07 21.17
N ALA A 123 -1.92 -19.38 21.05
CA ALA A 123 -1.47 -20.36 22.03
C ALA A 123 -0.31 -21.16 21.42
N PHE A 124 0.70 -21.47 22.25
CA PHE A 124 1.79 -22.33 21.87
C PHE A 124 2.04 -23.37 22.97
N THR A 125 2.51 -24.55 22.56
CA THR A 125 2.88 -25.63 23.48
C THR A 125 4.22 -25.34 24.14
N CYS A 126 4.34 -25.71 25.37
CA CYS A 126 5.57 -25.59 26.16
C CYS A 126 6.58 -26.70 25.90
#